data_f331e7d82d9a8ebd29f9a06a5a6ad958
#
_entry.id   f331e7d82d9a8ebd29f9a06a5a6ad958
#
_cell.length_a   1.000
_cell.length_b   1.000
_cell.length_c   1.000
_cell.angle_alpha   90.00
_cell.angle_beta   90.00
_cell.angle_gamma   90.00
#
_symmetry.space_group_name_H-M   'P 1'
#
loop_
_entity.id
_entity.type
_entity.pdbx_description
1 polymer ?
#
loop_
_entity_poly.entity_id
_entity_poly.type
_entity_poly.pdbx_seq_one_letter_code
_entity_poly.pdbx_strand_id
1 'polypeptide(L)'
;LRKWLWLLVYVLLAGATFIYRYELLAWTENQSIPLLIVMAMLFALVPVIPYKVVIIAFGYSYGTTTAAWVCWLGTTLAAILVYGGARTIFRHQARTYLERIRGLNRFTTWMEAHPFMGVMSMRLLPVVPQMAVNIYAGITYTPFWVFMVATTIGKMPAIFIFAYAGAQAENSIWLSLTILAGYLVLMAIVLLLFRLRSRNKA
;
A
#
# COMPACT_ATOMS: atom_id res chain seq x y z
N LEU A 1 -10.08 -26.43 8.20
CA LEU A 1 -10.59 -25.74 9.39
C LEU A 1 -9.91 -24.36 9.59
N ARG A 2 -8.59 -24.26 9.62
CA ARG A 2 -7.83 -23.02 9.89
C ARG A 2 -8.07 -21.90 8.86
N LYS A 3 -8.28 -22.20 7.57
CA LYS A 3 -8.57 -21.22 6.52
C LYS A 3 -9.99 -20.64 6.65
N TRP A 4 -10.96 -21.45 7.03
CA TRP A 4 -12.35 -21.04 7.23
C TRP A 4 -12.53 -20.16 8.47
N LEU A 5 -11.74 -20.42 9.53
CA LEU A 5 -11.69 -19.58 10.73
C LEU A 5 -11.25 -18.15 10.41
N TRP A 6 -10.20 -18.00 9.59
CA TRP A 6 -9.76 -16.69 9.14
C TRP A 6 -10.81 -15.96 8.30
N LEU A 7 -11.49 -16.69 7.41
CA LEU A 7 -12.57 -16.14 6.59
C LEU A 7 -13.74 -15.67 7.47
N LEU A 8 -14.10 -16.44 8.48
CA LEU A 8 -15.13 -16.09 9.45
C LEU A 8 -14.75 -14.86 10.29
N VAL A 9 -13.50 -14.76 10.72
CA VAL A 9 -12.97 -13.57 11.42
C VAL A 9 -13.03 -12.34 10.51
N TYR A 10 -12.68 -12.47 9.22
CA TYR A 10 -12.79 -11.36 8.26
C TYR A 10 -14.24 -10.91 8.05
N VAL A 11 -15.18 -11.85 7.91
CA VAL A 11 -16.61 -11.55 7.74
C VAL A 11 -17.18 -10.89 8.98
N LEU A 12 -16.81 -11.38 10.18
CA LEU A 12 -17.25 -10.78 11.45
C LEU A 12 -16.69 -9.37 11.65
N LEU A 13 -15.39 -9.15 11.33
CA LEU A 13 -14.79 -7.83 11.40
C LEU A 13 -15.41 -6.86 10.39
N ALA A 14 -15.63 -7.30 9.15
CA ALA A 14 -16.31 -6.50 8.14
C ALA A 14 -17.76 -6.19 8.54
N GLY A 15 -18.47 -7.18 9.09
CA GLY A 15 -19.84 -6.99 9.61
C GLY A 15 -19.87 -6.03 10.79
N ALA A 16 -18.98 -6.17 11.76
CA ALA A 16 -18.88 -5.25 12.88
C ALA A 16 -18.54 -3.82 12.42
N THR A 17 -17.59 -3.65 11.50
CA THR A 17 -17.24 -2.34 10.93
C THR A 17 -18.46 -1.72 10.20
N PHE A 18 -19.26 -2.53 9.53
CA PHE A 18 -20.46 -2.06 8.85
C PHE A 18 -21.57 -1.66 9.82
N ILE A 19 -21.77 -2.44 10.91
CA ILE A 19 -22.79 -2.16 11.93
C ILE A 19 -22.44 -0.90 12.72
N TYR A 20 -21.20 -0.77 13.16
CA TYR A 20 -20.71 0.36 13.97
C TYR A 20 -20.18 1.53 13.14
N ARG A 21 -20.42 1.55 11.83
CA ARG A 21 -19.88 2.56 10.92
C ARG A 21 -20.18 4.01 11.34
N TYR A 22 -21.41 4.28 11.80
CA TYR A 22 -21.80 5.63 12.21
C TYR A 22 -21.16 6.06 13.53
N GLU A 23 -21.03 5.15 14.50
CA GLU A 23 -20.37 5.43 15.76
C GLU A 23 -18.86 5.59 15.56
N LEU A 24 -18.25 4.75 14.71
CA LEU A 24 -16.85 4.88 14.32
C LEU A 24 -16.59 6.20 13.60
N LEU A 25 -17.45 6.60 12.68
CA LEU A 25 -17.34 7.88 11.96
C LEU A 25 -17.48 9.06 12.93
N ALA A 26 -18.52 9.06 13.77
CA ALA A 26 -18.73 10.10 14.77
C ALA A 26 -17.57 10.19 15.78
N TRP A 27 -16.99 9.05 16.18
CA TRP A 27 -15.81 9.03 17.05
C TRP A 27 -14.57 9.60 16.36
N THR A 28 -14.46 9.39 15.05
CA THR A 28 -13.30 9.87 14.29
C THR A 28 -13.38 11.36 13.94
N GLU A 29 -14.57 11.98 13.85
CA GLU A 29 -14.75 13.39 13.46
C GLU A 29 -14.03 14.39 14.39
N ASN A 30 -13.84 14.06 15.66
CA ASN A 30 -13.20 14.90 16.67
C ASN A 30 -11.75 14.50 17.00
N GLN A 31 -11.13 13.61 16.20
CA GLN A 31 -9.79 13.13 16.52
C GLN A 31 -8.70 14.08 16.04
N SER A 32 -7.64 14.18 16.85
CA SER A 32 -6.46 14.96 16.49
C SER A 32 -5.70 14.31 15.30
N ILE A 33 -5.13 15.14 14.44
CA ILE A 33 -4.36 14.67 13.27
C ILE A 33 -3.27 13.63 13.65
N PRO A 34 -2.49 13.80 14.74
CA PRO A 34 -1.53 12.79 15.16
C PRO A 34 -2.14 11.42 15.44
N LEU A 35 -3.33 11.37 16.06
CA LEU A 35 -4.02 10.11 16.33
C LEU A 35 -4.47 9.44 15.04
N LEU A 36 -4.98 10.20 14.07
CA LEU A 36 -5.36 9.69 12.76
C LEU A 36 -4.15 9.10 12.02
N ILE A 37 -2.97 9.72 12.11
CA ILE A 37 -1.72 9.20 11.53
C ILE A 37 -1.35 7.86 12.18
N VAL A 38 -1.47 7.75 13.51
CA VAL A 38 -1.20 6.48 14.23
C VAL A 38 -2.19 5.40 13.80
N MET A 39 -3.47 5.72 13.69
CA MET A 39 -4.48 4.78 13.19
C MET A 39 -4.18 4.32 11.75
N ALA A 40 -3.88 5.25 10.86
CA ALA A 40 -3.50 4.93 9.48
C ALA A 40 -2.24 4.05 9.43
N MET A 41 -1.26 4.29 10.30
CA MET A 41 -0.06 3.46 10.44
C MET A 41 -0.42 2.05 10.92
N LEU A 42 -1.26 1.90 11.92
CA LEU A 42 -1.67 0.59 12.45
C LEU A 42 -2.42 -0.22 11.40
N PHE A 43 -3.35 0.38 10.66
CA PHE A 43 -4.03 -0.27 9.54
C PHE A 43 -3.08 -0.69 8.42
N ALA A 44 -2.00 0.05 8.21
CA ALA A 44 -0.98 -0.31 7.22
C ALA A 44 -0.05 -1.43 7.70
N LEU A 45 0.18 -1.56 9.00
CA LEU A 45 0.98 -2.63 9.61
C LEU A 45 0.22 -3.96 9.70
N VAL A 46 -1.08 -3.90 9.94
CA VAL A 46 -1.93 -5.08 10.07
C VAL A 46 -2.78 -5.24 8.80
N PRO A 47 -2.39 -6.09 7.85
CA PRO A 47 -3.05 -6.20 6.55
C PRO A 47 -4.37 -7.00 6.63
N VAL A 48 -5.24 -6.63 7.57
CA VAL A 48 -6.58 -7.24 7.72
C VAL A 48 -7.50 -6.74 6.62
N ILE A 49 -7.43 -5.46 6.30
CA ILE A 49 -8.24 -4.82 5.26
C ILE A 49 -7.31 -4.32 4.15
N PRO A 50 -7.70 -4.44 2.86
CA PRO A 50 -6.95 -3.82 1.78
C PRO A 50 -6.80 -2.31 2.05
N TYR A 51 -5.56 -1.83 2.16
CA TYR A 51 -5.31 -0.45 2.62
C TYR A 51 -5.96 0.63 1.73
N LYS A 52 -6.25 0.31 0.48
CA LYS A 52 -7.01 1.20 -0.43
C LYS A 52 -8.40 1.52 0.11
N VAL A 53 -9.05 0.54 0.76
CA VAL A 53 -10.37 0.75 1.40
C VAL A 53 -10.24 1.71 2.59
N VAL A 54 -9.15 1.61 3.35
CA VAL A 54 -8.85 2.53 4.46
C VAL A 54 -8.70 3.96 3.94
N ILE A 55 -7.96 4.17 2.83
CA ILE A 55 -7.79 5.50 2.23
C ILE A 55 -9.14 6.08 1.78
N ILE A 56 -9.99 5.26 1.15
CA ILE A 56 -11.34 5.68 0.72
C ILE A 56 -12.19 6.08 1.93
N ALA A 57 -12.17 5.29 3.01
CA ALA A 57 -12.91 5.58 4.22
C ALA A 57 -12.44 6.89 4.88
N PHE A 58 -11.12 7.10 4.97
CA PHE A 58 -10.59 8.37 5.45
C PHE A 58 -10.93 9.54 4.52
N GLY A 59 -10.94 9.32 3.20
CA GLY A 59 -11.37 10.32 2.22
C GLY A 59 -12.82 10.74 2.42
N TYR A 60 -13.69 9.78 2.65
CA TYR A 60 -15.10 10.01 2.95
C TYR A 60 -15.27 10.82 4.24
N SER A 61 -14.58 10.45 5.33
CA SER A 61 -14.76 11.07 6.64
C SER A 61 -14.07 12.43 6.79
N TYR A 62 -12.89 12.64 6.18
CA TYR A 62 -12.04 13.82 6.43
C TYR A 62 -11.75 14.67 5.19
N GLY A 63 -12.33 14.31 4.05
CA GLY A 63 -12.04 14.95 2.78
C GLY A 63 -10.69 14.56 2.20
N THR A 64 -10.47 14.97 0.95
CA THR A 64 -9.30 14.55 0.15
C THR A 64 -7.97 14.91 0.78
N THR A 65 -7.79 16.16 1.17
CA THR A 65 -6.48 16.70 1.60
C THR A 65 -6.03 16.08 2.90
N THR A 66 -6.89 16.08 3.92
CA THR A 66 -6.58 15.51 5.24
C THR A 66 -6.31 14.01 5.13
N ALA A 67 -7.19 13.27 4.45
CA ALA A 67 -7.03 11.83 4.28
C ALA A 67 -5.74 11.48 3.50
N ALA A 68 -5.43 12.23 2.44
CA ALA A 68 -4.23 11.99 1.66
C ALA A 68 -2.97 12.15 2.50
N TRP A 69 -2.83 13.24 3.26
CA TRP A 69 -1.66 13.49 4.10
C TRP A 69 -1.55 12.51 5.26
N VAL A 70 -2.65 12.25 5.97
CA VAL A 70 -2.71 11.30 7.09
C VAL A 70 -2.33 9.89 6.63
N CYS A 71 -2.96 9.41 5.56
CA CYS A 71 -2.67 8.08 5.03
C CYS A 71 -1.25 7.99 4.45
N TRP A 72 -0.75 9.05 3.81
CA TRP A 72 0.60 9.09 3.27
C TRP A 72 1.66 9.04 4.37
N LEU A 73 1.50 9.84 5.43
CA LEU A 73 2.39 9.82 6.60
C LEU A 73 2.29 8.48 7.34
N GLY A 74 1.09 8.01 7.67
CA GLY A 74 0.87 6.76 8.37
C GLY A 74 1.47 5.55 7.65
N THR A 75 1.24 5.43 6.33
CA THR A 75 1.85 4.35 5.54
C THR A 75 3.36 4.51 5.39
N THR A 76 3.89 5.74 5.43
CA THR A 76 5.33 5.97 5.38
C THR A 76 5.99 5.49 6.65
N LEU A 77 5.43 5.83 7.81
CA LEU A 77 5.90 5.34 9.10
C LEU A 77 5.83 3.81 9.18
N ALA A 78 4.70 3.21 8.76
CA ALA A 78 4.58 1.76 8.68
C ALA A 78 5.64 1.13 7.76
N ALA A 79 5.92 1.75 6.61
CA ALA A 79 6.95 1.26 5.69
C ALA A 79 8.34 1.29 6.30
N ILE A 80 8.69 2.34 7.05
CA ILE A 80 9.97 2.45 7.77
C ILE A 80 10.10 1.33 8.81
N LEU A 81 9.06 1.11 9.62
CA LEU A 81 9.07 0.08 10.66
C LEU A 81 9.24 -1.32 10.06
N VAL A 82 8.49 -1.62 9.00
CA VAL A 82 8.58 -2.95 8.33
C VAL A 82 9.92 -3.13 7.62
N TYR A 83 10.40 -2.11 6.91
CA TYR A 83 11.73 -2.15 6.29
C TYR A 83 12.84 -2.35 7.34
N GLY A 84 12.81 -1.59 8.43
CA GLY A 84 13.78 -1.69 9.52
C GLY A 84 13.74 -3.06 10.19
N GLY A 85 12.56 -3.57 10.52
CA GLY A 85 12.39 -4.90 11.09
C GLY A 85 12.87 -6.02 10.14
N ALA A 86 12.53 -5.93 8.85
CA ALA A 86 13.00 -6.89 7.87
C ALA A 86 14.54 -6.85 7.72
N ARG A 87 15.12 -5.65 7.77
CA ARG A 87 16.58 -5.46 7.63
C ARG A 87 17.37 -5.98 8.83
N THR A 88 16.84 -5.81 10.04
CA THR A 88 17.56 -6.21 11.27
C THR A 88 17.33 -7.67 11.65
N ILE A 89 16.08 -8.16 11.50
CA ILE A 89 15.69 -9.47 12.03
C ILE A 89 15.83 -10.58 10.98
N PHE A 90 15.36 -10.31 9.75
CA PHE A 90 15.15 -11.38 8.75
C PHE A 90 16.16 -11.39 7.60
N ARG A 91 17.02 -10.39 7.48
CA ARG A 91 17.86 -10.17 6.29
C ARG A 91 18.72 -11.40 5.94
N HIS A 92 19.44 -11.96 6.92
CA HIS A 92 20.40 -13.03 6.64
C HIS A 92 19.71 -14.32 6.17
N GLN A 93 18.66 -14.72 6.85
CA GLN A 93 17.91 -15.95 6.53
C GLN A 93 17.14 -15.83 5.21
N ALA A 94 16.46 -14.69 5.02
CA ALA A 94 15.66 -14.46 3.84
C ALA A 94 16.49 -14.30 2.57
N ARG A 95 17.69 -13.71 2.65
CA ARG A 95 18.60 -13.56 1.53
C ARG A 95 19.04 -14.91 0.96
N THR A 96 19.46 -15.83 1.81
CA THR A 96 19.82 -17.20 1.40
C THR A 96 18.69 -17.90 0.66
N TYR A 97 17.44 -17.60 1.04
CA TYR A 97 16.26 -18.15 0.38
C TYR A 97 16.01 -17.49 -1.00
N LEU A 98 16.17 -16.17 -1.11
CA LEU A 98 16.01 -15.43 -2.37
C LEU A 98 16.99 -15.90 -3.44
N GLU A 99 18.25 -16.16 -3.06
CA GLU A 99 19.31 -16.60 -3.95
C GLU A 99 19.05 -17.99 -4.57
N ARG A 100 18.26 -18.84 -3.91
CA ARG A 100 17.89 -20.18 -4.41
C ARG A 100 16.85 -20.13 -5.52
N ILE A 101 16.09 -19.05 -5.65
CA ILE A 101 15.02 -18.92 -6.64
C ILE A 101 15.53 -18.12 -7.83
N ARG A 102 15.87 -18.79 -8.95
CA ARG A 102 16.51 -18.19 -10.14
C ARG A 102 15.84 -16.89 -10.64
N GLY A 103 14.50 -16.85 -10.71
CA GLY A 103 13.76 -15.67 -11.18
C GLY A 103 13.84 -14.48 -10.20
N LEU A 104 13.77 -14.76 -8.89
CA LEU A 104 13.91 -13.77 -7.83
C LEU A 104 15.34 -13.26 -7.74
N ASN A 105 16.35 -14.11 -7.91
CA ASN A 105 17.75 -13.71 -7.87
C ASN A 105 18.04 -12.69 -8.98
N ARG A 106 17.64 -12.92 -10.22
CA ARG A 106 17.81 -11.98 -11.33
C ARG A 106 17.14 -10.63 -11.06
N PHE A 107 15.93 -10.65 -10.52
CA PHE A 107 15.22 -9.44 -10.14
C PHE A 107 15.90 -8.71 -8.98
N THR A 108 16.39 -9.45 -7.98
CA THR A 108 17.14 -8.91 -6.84
C THR A 108 18.41 -8.20 -7.32
N THR A 109 19.20 -8.84 -8.19
CA THR A 109 20.44 -8.24 -8.74
C THR A 109 20.12 -6.95 -9.52
N TRP A 110 19.07 -6.96 -10.34
CA TRP A 110 18.65 -5.75 -11.05
C TRP A 110 18.19 -4.64 -10.09
N MET A 111 17.41 -4.99 -9.07
CA MET A 111 16.94 -4.03 -8.07
C MET A 111 18.08 -3.47 -7.22
N GLU A 112 19.08 -4.27 -6.88
CA GLU A 112 20.26 -3.82 -6.13
C GLU A 112 21.17 -2.90 -6.96
N ALA A 113 21.23 -3.10 -8.29
CA ALA A 113 21.90 -2.20 -9.22
C ALA A 113 21.13 -0.88 -9.42
N HIS A 114 19.78 -0.92 -9.35
CA HIS A 114 18.93 0.24 -9.59
C HIS A 114 17.86 0.38 -8.49
N PRO A 115 18.26 0.63 -7.22
CA PRO A 115 17.36 0.49 -6.08
C PRO A 115 16.18 1.47 -6.10
N PHE A 116 16.39 2.71 -6.58
CA PHE A 116 15.30 3.68 -6.72
C PHE A 116 14.23 3.20 -7.73
N MET A 117 14.67 2.83 -8.93
CA MET A 117 13.76 2.34 -9.98
C MET A 117 13.06 1.03 -9.56
N GLY A 118 13.78 0.16 -8.86
CA GLY A 118 13.22 -1.09 -8.35
C GLY A 118 12.07 -0.87 -7.39
N VAL A 119 12.27 -0.04 -6.36
CA VAL A 119 11.23 0.29 -5.39
C VAL A 119 10.09 1.08 -6.05
N MET A 120 10.42 2.08 -6.88
CA MET A 120 9.41 2.90 -7.58
C MET A 120 8.52 2.04 -8.47
N SER A 121 9.10 1.14 -9.28
CA SER A 121 8.34 0.25 -10.15
C SER A 121 7.39 -0.64 -9.36
N MET A 122 7.85 -1.22 -8.24
CA MET A 122 6.98 -2.03 -7.37
C MET A 122 5.86 -1.21 -6.73
N ARG A 123 6.07 0.08 -6.45
CA ARG A 123 5.02 0.97 -5.89
C ARG A 123 3.97 1.37 -6.93
N LEU A 124 4.40 1.59 -8.16
CA LEU A 124 3.51 1.92 -9.27
C LEU A 124 2.71 0.69 -9.75
N LEU A 125 3.24 -0.52 -9.55
CA LEU A 125 2.53 -1.75 -9.92
C LEU A 125 1.47 -2.09 -8.86
N PRO A 126 0.17 -2.06 -9.19
CA PRO A 126 -0.91 -2.27 -8.22
C PRO A 126 -1.02 -3.72 -7.74
N VAL A 127 -0.25 -4.63 -8.32
CA VAL A 127 -0.28 -6.07 -8.06
C VAL A 127 0.57 -6.42 -6.83
N VAL A 128 1.61 -5.63 -6.54
CA VAL A 128 2.54 -5.95 -5.43
C VAL A 128 1.98 -5.42 -4.11
N PRO A 129 1.75 -6.28 -3.10
CA PRO A 129 1.31 -5.84 -1.79
C PRO A 129 2.34 -4.90 -1.14
N GLN A 130 1.88 -3.83 -0.49
CA GLN A 130 2.76 -2.83 0.15
C GLN A 130 3.73 -3.47 1.15
N MET A 131 3.25 -4.42 1.95
CA MET A 131 4.05 -5.16 2.92
C MET A 131 5.20 -5.92 2.26
N ALA A 132 4.91 -6.58 1.12
CA ALA A 132 5.92 -7.32 0.37
C ALA A 132 7.04 -6.39 -0.14
N VAL A 133 6.70 -5.19 -0.65
CA VAL A 133 7.70 -4.19 -1.07
C VAL A 133 8.58 -3.74 0.08
N ASN A 134 7.99 -3.48 1.27
CA ASN A 134 8.72 -3.05 2.45
C ASN A 134 9.70 -4.13 2.94
N ILE A 135 9.22 -5.36 3.06
CA ILE A 135 10.03 -6.52 3.48
C ILE A 135 11.15 -6.77 2.46
N TYR A 136 10.80 -6.80 1.17
CA TYR A 136 11.76 -7.10 0.11
C TYR A 136 12.88 -6.06 0.04
N ALA A 137 12.55 -4.77 0.12
CA ALA A 137 13.54 -3.70 0.18
C ALA A 137 14.43 -3.77 1.44
N GLY A 138 13.87 -4.19 2.58
CA GLY A 138 14.63 -4.38 3.82
C GLY A 138 15.62 -5.54 3.76
N ILE A 139 15.26 -6.64 3.08
CA ILE A 139 16.10 -7.84 2.93
C ILE A 139 17.23 -7.60 1.90
N THR A 140 16.97 -6.84 0.83
CA THR A 140 17.93 -6.51 -0.22
C THR A 140 18.91 -5.40 0.21
N TYR A 141 19.95 -5.11 -0.60
CA TYR A 141 20.90 -4.03 -0.32
C TYR A 141 20.36 -2.63 -0.66
N THR A 142 19.03 -2.46 -0.70
CA THR A 142 18.42 -1.14 -0.94
C THR A 142 18.79 -0.17 0.18
N PRO A 143 19.44 0.98 -0.09
CA PRO A 143 19.77 1.98 0.92
C PRO A 143 18.48 2.60 1.50
N PHE A 144 18.49 2.90 2.80
CA PHE A 144 17.32 3.46 3.51
C PHE A 144 16.76 4.73 2.85
N TRP A 145 17.60 5.69 2.53
CA TRP A 145 17.17 6.96 1.92
C TRP A 145 16.57 6.77 0.53
N VAL A 146 17.14 5.86 -0.26
CA VAL A 146 16.60 5.51 -1.58
C VAL A 146 15.23 4.86 -1.45
N PHE A 147 15.08 3.91 -0.51
CA PHE A 147 13.80 3.30 -0.19
C PHE A 147 12.76 4.34 0.25
N MET A 148 13.15 5.26 1.14
CA MET A 148 12.29 6.33 1.63
C MET A 148 11.78 7.21 0.50
N VAL A 149 12.68 7.78 -0.29
CA VAL A 149 12.30 8.71 -1.38
C VAL A 149 11.45 7.99 -2.43
N ALA A 150 11.86 6.81 -2.89
CA ALA A 150 11.09 6.05 -3.86
C ALA A 150 9.71 5.63 -3.33
N THR A 151 9.62 5.27 -2.03
CA THR A 151 8.37 4.88 -1.39
C THR A 151 7.43 6.07 -1.22
N THR A 152 7.92 7.20 -0.73
CA THR A 152 7.09 8.40 -0.48
C THR A 152 6.54 8.97 -1.77
N ILE A 153 7.36 9.09 -2.81
CA ILE A 153 6.94 9.59 -4.12
C ILE A 153 6.03 8.56 -4.82
N GLY A 154 6.44 7.30 -4.84
CA GLY A 154 5.76 6.26 -5.64
C GLY A 154 4.33 5.96 -5.21
N LYS A 155 3.98 6.19 -3.94
CA LYS A 155 2.61 5.96 -3.46
C LYS A 155 1.71 7.19 -3.45
N MET A 156 2.27 8.41 -3.59
CA MET A 156 1.49 9.65 -3.60
C MET A 156 0.32 9.63 -4.60
N PRO A 157 0.53 9.33 -5.90
CA PRO A 157 -0.56 9.41 -6.87
C PRO A 157 -1.74 8.51 -6.49
N ALA A 158 -1.46 7.27 -6.08
CA ALA A 158 -2.50 6.33 -5.69
C ALA A 158 -3.26 6.82 -4.44
N ILE A 159 -2.56 7.29 -3.41
CA ILE A 159 -3.19 7.76 -2.17
C ILE A 159 -4.12 8.94 -2.46
N PHE A 160 -3.67 9.93 -3.25
CA PHE A 160 -4.50 11.08 -3.60
C PHE A 160 -5.74 10.68 -4.40
N ILE A 161 -5.60 9.78 -5.37
CA ILE A 161 -6.73 9.29 -6.18
C ILE A 161 -7.76 8.56 -5.31
N PHE A 162 -7.33 7.66 -4.42
CA PHE A 162 -8.24 6.93 -3.55
C PHE A 162 -8.86 7.83 -2.48
N ALA A 163 -8.12 8.80 -1.93
CA ALA A 163 -8.66 9.79 -0.99
C ALA A 163 -9.71 10.69 -1.67
N TYR A 164 -9.43 11.14 -2.91
CA TYR A 164 -10.37 11.93 -3.69
C TYR A 164 -11.64 11.14 -4.04
N ALA A 165 -11.49 9.89 -4.48
CA ALA A 165 -12.63 9.02 -4.73
C ALA A 165 -13.49 8.82 -3.46
N GLY A 166 -12.87 8.66 -2.30
CA GLY A 166 -13.58 8.58 -1.02
C GLY A 166 -14.36 9.85 -0.70
N ALA A 167 -13.72 11.01 -0.83
CA ALA A 167 -14.35 12.30 -0.56
C ALA A 167 -15.53 12.62 -1.50
N GLN A 168 -15.51 12.11 -2.74
CA GLN A 168 -16.61 12.28 -3.69
C GLN A 168 -17.75 11.27 -3.51
N ALA A 169 -17.55 10.23 -2.72
CA ALA A 169 -18.56 9.17 -2.54
C ALA A 169 -19.86 9.68 -1.90
N GLU A 170 -19.78 10.72 -1.09
CA GLU A 170 -20.95 11.39 -0.49
C GLU A 170 -21.77 12.13 -1.53
N ASN A 171 -21.11 12.84 -2.45
CA ASN A 171 -21.78 13.66 -3.45
C ASN A 171 -22.29 12.84 -4.65
N SER A 172 -21.50 11.86 -5.09
CA SER A 172 -21.82 11.00 -6.23
C SER A 172 -21.01 9.73 -6.20
N ILE A 173 -21.66 8.63 -5.87
CA ILE A 173 -21.04 7.29 -5.92
C ILE A 173 -20.57 6.95 -7.35
N TRP A 174 -21.29 7.41 -8.36
CA TRP A 174 -20.92 7.19 -9.76
C TRP A 174 -19.60 7.88 -10.13
N LEU A 175 -19.38 9.09 -9.62
CA LEU A 175 -18.13 9.82 -9.84
C LEU A 175 -16.96 9.07 -9.17
N SER A 176 -17.14 8.59 -7.93
CA SER A 176 -16.12 7.79 -7.23
C SER A 176 -15.78 6.51 -8.00
N LEU A 177 -16.79 5.79 -8.46
CA LEU A 177 -16.59 4.57 -9.25
C LEU A 177 -15.87 4.85 -10.58
N THR A 178 -16.20 5.97 -11.25
CA THR A 178 -15.53 6.38 -12.50
C THR A 178 -14.06 6.71 -12.26
N ILE A 179 -13.72 7.40 -11.17
CA ILE A 179 -12.34 7.72 -10.80
C ILE A 179 -11.54 6.42 -10.54
N LEU A 180 -12.11 5.49 -9.77
CA LEU A 180 -11.48 4.21 -9.49
C LEU A 180 -11.31 3.35 -10.76
N ALA A 181 -12.31 3.30 -11.61
CA ALA A 181 -12.23 2.60 -12.90
C ALA A 181 -11.16 3.23 -13.80
N GLY A 182 -11.10 4.56 -13.91
CA GLY A 182 -10.06 5.29 -14.65
C GLY A 182 -8.66 4.99 -14.14
N TYR A 183 -8.48 4.93 -12.82
CA TYR A 183 -7.21 4.52 -12.22
C TYR A 183 -6.82 3.07 -12.58
N LEU A 184 -7.76 2.13 -12.54
CA LEU A 184 -7.52 0.74 -12.92
C LEU A 184 -7.15 0.61 -14.41
N VAL A 185 -7.84 1.33 -15.29
CA VAL A 185 -7.54 1.37 -16.72
C VAL A 185 -6.15 1.95 -16.97
N LEU A 186 -5.80 3.05 -16.32
CA LEU A 186 -4.48 3.67 -16.42
C LEU A 186 -3.39 2.67 -15.98
N MET A 187 -3.60 1.97 -14.86
CA MET A 187 -2.67 0.96 -14.37
C MET A 187 -2.57 -0.24 -15.32
N ALA A 188 -3.68 -0.67 -15.92
CA ALA A 188 -3.67 -1.73 -16.93
C ALA A 188 -2.85 -1.34 -18.17
N ILE A 189 -3.00 -0.10 -18.64
CA ILE A 189 -2.22 0.45 -19.76
C ILE A 189 -0.73 0.48 -19.41
N VAL A 190 -0.35 0.99 -18.23
CA VAL A 190 1.05 1.02 -17.78
C VAL A 190 1.65 -0.39 -17.72
N LEU A 191 0.91 -1.36 -17.19
CA LEU A 191 1.32 -2.77 -17.14
C LEU A 191 1.51 -3.36 -18.53
N LEU A 192 0.59 -3.07 -19.45
CA LEU A 192 0.66 -3.55 -20.83
C LEU A 192 1.88 -2.98 -21.55
N LEU A 193 2.12 -1.67 -21.44
CA LEU A 193 3.29 -1.01 -22.03
C LEU A 193 4.61 -1.59 -21.47
N PHE A 194 4.65 -1.85 -20.17
CA PHE A 194 5.83 -2.46 -19.54
C PHE A 194 6.07 -3.88 -20.06
N ARG A 195 5.01 -4.66 -20.25
CA ARG A 195 5.06 -6.03 -20.79
C ARG A 195 5.52 -6.05 -22.24
N LEU A 196 5.03 -5.12 -23.07
CA LEU A 196 5.43 -5.01 -24.49
C LEU A 196 6.91 -4.60 -24.61
N ARG A 197 7.37 -3.66 -23.79
CA ARG A 197 8.77 -3.22 -23.79
C ARG A 197 9.75 -4.30 -23.32
N SER A 198 9.30 -5.17 -22.41
CA SER A 198 10.08 -6.32 -21.93
C SER A 198 10.23 -7.40 -23.00
N ARG A 199 9.19 -7.61 -23.84
CA ARG A 199 9.23 -8.61 -24.93
C ARG A 199 10.17 -8.18 -26.07
N ASN A 200 10.32 -6.90 -26.32
CA ASN A 200 11.20 -6.40 -27.39
C ASN A 200 12.70 -6.38 -27.02
N LYS A 201 13.05 -6.74 -25.77
CA LYS A 201 14.44 -6.82 -25.30
C LYS A 201 14.93 -8.25 -25.05
N ALA A 202 14.08 -9.26 -25.28
CA ALA A 202 14.41 -10.68 -25.21
C ALA A 202 14.58 -11.26 -26.61
#